data_b9655786664fa969fefb6703e19f79c8
#
_entry.id   b9655786664fa969fefb6703e19f79c8
#
_cell.length_a   1.000
_cell.length_b   1.000
_cell.length_c   1.000
_cell.angle_alpha   90.00
_cell.angle_beta   90.00
_cell.angle_gamma   90.00
#
_symmetry.space_group_name_H-M   'P 1'
#
loop_
_entity.id
_entity.type
_entity.pdbx_description
1 polymer ?
#
loop_
_entity_poly.entity_id
_entity_poly.type
_entity_poly.pdbx_seq_one_letter_code
_entity_poly.pdbx_strand_id
1 'polypeptide(L)'
;MKYLLITLLTFSFMSFSQEEETREAAPGVIELTVIKVKTNYMQDYLDGLELTWVASNKILKEMGRIDDYSVHVSNNSHVYLSVAYPSYAAMDPASEEEQAMFQEKFRKIISEQDQTARAQGYEDIREIIRVE
;
A
#
# COMPACT_ATOMS: atom_id res chain seq x y z
N MET A 1 75.42 0.73 33.66
CA MET A 1 74.43 -0.07 32.88
C MET A 1 73.13 0.71 32.81
N LYS A 2 72.79 1.25 31.62
CA LYS A 2 71.60 2.02 31.41
C LYS A 2 70.60 1.12 30.71
N TYR A 3 69.50 0.72 31.39
CA TYR A 3 68.39 -0.03 30.78
C TYR A 3 67.48 0.96 30.14
N LEU A 4 67.45 0.90 28.80
CA LEU A 4 66.49 1.67 27.97
C LEU A 4 65.18 0.88 27.89
N LEU A 5 64.15 1.37 28.57
CA LEU A 5 62.86 0.77 28.59
C LEU A 5 62.08 1.29 27.33
N ILE A 6 61.94 0.45 26.29
CA ILE A 6 61.15 0.75 25.10
C ILE A 6 59.73 0.34 25.40
N THR A 7 58.89 1.33 25.65
CA THR A 7 57.45 1.12 25.80
C THR A 7 56.80 1.05 24.41
N LEU A 8 56.43 -0.16 23.98
CA LEU A 8 55.75 -0.41 22.72
C LEU A 8 54.25 -0.03 22.87
N LEU A 9 53.89 1.12 22.33
CA LEU A 9 52.52 1.59 22.30
C LEU A 9 51.77 0.85 21.19
N THR A 10 51.05 -0.20 21.53
CA THR A 10 50.16 -0.90 20.59
C THR A 10 48.90 -0.07 20.38
N PHE A 11 48.83 0.63 19.25
CA PHE A 11 47.64 1.31 18.78
C PHE A 11 46.69 0.25 18.24
N SER A 12 45.69 -0.13 19.04
CA SER A 12 44.59 -0.97 18.59
C SER A 12 43.71 -0.14 17.63
N PHE A 13 43.85 -0.37 16.34
CA PHE A 13 42.87 0.09 15.35
C PHE A 13 41.57 -0.67 15.59
N MET A 14 40.63 -0.05 16.27
CA MET A 14 39.23 -0.47 16.18
C MET A 14 38.77 -0.20 14.77
N SER A 15 38.76 -1.23 13.93
CA SER A 15 38.07 -1.23 12.66
C SER A 15 36.57 -1.14 12.98
N PHE A 16 36.00 0.05 12.88
CA PHE A 16 34.54 0.20 12.74
C PHE A 16 34.19 -0.40 11.40
N SER A 17 33.72 -1.64 11.41
CA SER A 17 32.97 -2.21 10.29
C SER A 17 31.69 -1.39 10.18
N GLN A 18 31.67 -0.41 9.29
CA GLN A 18 30.40 0.13 8.80
C GLN A 18 29.74 -1.04 8.04
N GLU A 19 28.72 -1.65 8.65
CA GLU A 19 27.76 -2.41 7.87
C GLU A 19 27.19 -1.42 6.87
N GLU A 20 27.59 -1.55 5.60
CA GLU A 20 26.86 -0.95 4.50
C GLU A 20 25.47 -1.55 4.58
N GLU A 21 24.49 -0.78 5.07
CA GLU A 21 23.09 -1.09 4.87
C GLU A 21 22.87 -1.13 3.36
N THR A 22 22.97 -2.32 2.78
CA THR A 22 22.59 -2.57 1.40
C THR A 22 21.09 -2.32 1.31
N ARG A 23 20.71 -1.18 0.74
CA ARG A 23 19.32 -0.89 0.41
C ARG A 23 18.91 -1.88 -0.66
N GLU A 24 18.26 -2.95 -0.27
CA GLU A 24 17.57 -3.82 -1.20
C GLU A 24 16.32 -3.13 -1.68
N ALA A 25 16.15 -3.04 -3.00
CA ALA A 25 14.90 -2.59 -3.58
C ALA A 25 13.79 -3.57 -3.14
N ALA A 26 12.71 -3.06 -2.53
CA ALA A 26 11.58 -3.90 -2.19
C ALA A 26 11.06 -4.58 -3.47
N PRO A 27 10.82 -5.89 -3.45
CA PRO A 27 10.20 -6.56 -4.58
C PRO A 27 8.77 -6.02 -4.76
N GLY A 28 8.37 -5.79 -6.01
CA GLY A 28 7.01 -5.36 -6.32
C GLY A 28 6.85 -3.85 -6.53
N VAL A 29 5.61 -3.46 -6.73
CA VAL A 29 5.20 -2.09 -7.02
C VAL A 29 4.08 -1.69 -6.05
N ILE A 30 4.12 -0.49 -5.53
CA ILE A 30 3.05 0.06 -4.71
C ILE A 30 2.36 1.17 -5.49
N GLU A 31 1.07 1.02 -5.72
CA GLU A 31 0.19 2.09 -6.17
C GLU A 31 -0.36 2.82 -4.96
N LEU A 32 -0.25 4.14 -4.93
CA LEU A 32 -0.74 4.99 -3.85
C LEU A 32 -1.78 5.98 -4.40
N THR A 33 -3.00 5.90 -3.88
CA THR A 33 -4.05 6.89 -4.15
C THR A 33 -4.25 7.79 -2.95
N VAL A 34 -4.18 9.11 -3.17
CA VAL A 34 -4.42 10.12 -2.15
C VAL A 34 -5.78 10.78 -2.42
N ILE A 35 -6.65 10.71 -1.42
CA ILE A 35 -8.03 11.19 -1.51
C ILE A 35 -8.27 12.21 -0.41
N LYS A 36 -8.86 13.35 -0.75
CA LYS A 36 -9.38 14.31 0.21
C LYS A 36 -10.87 14.09 0.40
N VAL A 37 -11.31 13.86 1.61
CA VAL A 37 -12.71 13.68 1.97
C VAL A 37 -13.22 14.95 2.64
N LYS A 38 -14.44 15.37 2.34
CA LYS A 38 -15.08 16.49 3.05
C LYS A 38 -15.27 16.12 4.52
N THR A 39 -14.91 17.03 5.43
CA THR A 39 -14.71 16.78 6.87
C THR A 39 -15.89 16.03 7.53
N ASN A 40 -17.11 16.39 7.20
CA ASN A 40 -18.31 15.79 7.82
C ASN A 40 -18.71 14.44 7.21
N TYR A 41 -18.03 13.98 6.15
CA TYR A 41 -18.37 12.75 5.40
C TYR A 41 -17.34 11.64 5.55
N MET A 42 -16.37 11.81 6.47
CA MET A 42 -15.29 10.82 6.61
C MET A 42 -15.83 9.43 6.98
N GLN A 43 -16.77 9.36 7.94
CA GLN A 43 -17.34 8.08 8.34
C GLN A 43 -18.13 7.44 7.21
N ASP A 44 -19.02 8.19 6.55
CA ASP A 44 -19.80 7.69 5.41
C ASP A 44 -18.91 7.21 4.27
N TYR A 45 -17.79 7.92 4.04
CA TYR A 45 -16.79 7.53 3.05
C TYR A 45 -16.10 6.21 3.41
N LEU A 46 -15.67 6.05 4.66
CA LEU A 46 -15.00 4.83 5.13
C LEU A 46 -15.93 3.62 5.13
N ASP A 47 -17.16 3.78 5.57
CA ASP A 47 -18.18 2.71 5.56
C ASP A 47 -18.47 2.25 4.12
N GLY A 48 -18.56 3.19 3.19
CA GLY A 48 -18.71 2.86 1.78
C GLY A 48 -17.46 2.21 1.17
N LEU A 49 -16.27 2.69 1.56
CA LEU A 49 -15.00 2.15 1.09
C LEU A 49 -14.81 0.69 1.49
N GLU A 50 -15.23 0.31 2.70
CA GLU A 50 -15.18 -1.07 3.18
C GLU A 50 -15.96 -2.02 2.27
N LEU A 51 -17.15 -1.62 1.85
CA LEU A 51 -18.04 -2.43 1.00
C LEU A 51 -17.64 -2.42 -0.49
N THR A 52 -16.80 -1.51 -0.92
CA THR A 52 -16.40 -1.37 -2.32
C THR A 52 -14.92 -1.68 -2.52
N TRP A 53 -14.04 -0.73 -2.23
CA TRP A 53 -12.61 -0.82 -2.50
C TRP A 53 -11.92 -1.90 -1.66
N VAL A 54 -12.22 -1.97 -0.36
CA VAL A 54 -11.65 -2.99 0.54
C VAL A 54 -12.13 -4.38 0.14
N ALA A 55 -13.43 -4.54 -0.13
CA ALA A 55 -14.00 -5.81 -0.59
C ALA A 55 -13.38 -6.26 -1.93
N SER A 56 -13.19 -5.32 -2.88
CA SER A 56 -12.52 -5.59 -4.15
C SER A 56 -11.09 -6.07 -3.98
N ASN A 57 -10.31 -5.35 -3.18
CA ASN A 57 -8.90 -5.69 -2.95
C ASN A 57 -8.72 -7.00 -2.17
N LYS A 58 -9.64 -7.32 -1.27
CA LYS A 58 -9.67 -8.63 -0.62
C LYS A 58 -9.82 -9.77 -1.63
N ILE A 59 -10.71 -9.62 -2.60
CA ILE A 59 -10.91 -10.60 -3.67
C ILE A 59 -9.65 -10.69 -4.55
N LEU A 60 -9.08 -9.54 -4.96
CA LEU A 60 -7.85 -9.53 -5.78
C LEU A 60 -6.67 -10.19 -5.05
N LYS A 61 -6.55 -10.01 -3.74
CA LYS A 61 -5.56 -10.69 -2.92
C LYS A 61 -5.80 -12.20 -2.87
N GLU A 62 -7.04 -12.64 -2.67
CA GLU A 62 -7.42 -14.06 -2.72
C GLU A 62 -7.16 -14.70 -4.09
N MET A 63 -7.27 -13.92 -5.17
CA MET A 63 -6.97 -14.35 -6.54
C MET A 63 -5.45 -14.30 -6.86
N GLY A 64 -4.61 -13.80 -5.95
CA GLY A 64 -3.17 -13.66 -6.16
C GLY A 64 -2.75 -12.55 -7.13
N ARG A 65 -3.65 -11.59 -7.42
CA ARG A 65 -3.39 -10.44 -8.30
C ARG A 65 -2.61 -9.33 -7.60
N ILE A 66 -2.78 -9.23 -6.28
CA ILE A 66 -2.07 -8.28 -5.43
C ILE A 66 -1.50 -8.98 -4.20
N ASP A 67 -0.42 -8.46 -3.66
CA ASP A 67 0.21 -8.99 -2.46
C ASP A 67 -0.48 -8.46 -1.19
N ASP A 68 -0.78 -7.16 -1.17
CA ASP A 68 -1.41 -6.52 -0.02
C ASP A 68 -2.11 -5.22 -0.41
N TYR A 69 -2.93 -4.71 0.51
CA TYR A 69 -3.57 -3.41 0.40
C TYR A 69 -3.75 -2.77 1.79
N SER A 70 -3.81 -1.44 1.85
CA SER A 70 -4.06 -0.76 3.11
C SER A 70 -4.84 0.54 2.95
N VAL A 71 -5.51 0.95 4.03
CA VAL A 71 -6.23 2.21 4.16
C VAL A 71 -5.67 2.95 5.35
N HIS A 72 -5.19 4.17 5.14
CA HIS A 72 -4.71 5.05 6.20
C HIS A 72 -5.47 6.37 6.17
N VAL A 73 -5.88 6.83 7.34
CA VAL A 73 -6.57 8.10 7.51
C VAL A 73 -5.67 9.07 8.25
N SER A 74 -5.52 10.28 7.73
CA SER A 74 -4.79 11.34 8.39
C SER A 74 -5.72 12.33 9.10
N ASN A 75 -5.15 13.11 10.00
CA ASN A 75 -5.87 14.14 10.78
C ASN A 75 -6.34 15.35 9.95
N ASN A 76 -5.90 15.47 8.68
CA ASN A 76 -6.25 16.57 7.77
C ASN A 76 -7.28 16.16 6.70
N SER A 77 -8.11 15.18 6.99
CA SER A 77 -9.17 14.67 6.09
C SER A 77 -8.66 13.99 4.81
N HIS A 78 -7.42 13.53 4.79
CA HIS A 78 -6.92 12.71 3.69
C HIS A 78 -7.02 11.22 4.04
N VAL A 79 -7.35 10.44 3.02
CA VAL A 79 -7.32 8.98 3.03
C VAL A 79 -6.28 8.53 2.01
N TYR A 80 -5.41 7.66 2.44
CA TYR A 80 -4.36 7.06 1.62
C TYR A 80 -4.71 5.60 1.40
N LEU A 81 -4.88 5.24 0.15
CA LEU A 81 -5.15 3.87 -0.27
C LEU A 81 -3.89 3.34 -0.95
N SER A 82 -3.37 2.23 -0.49
CA SER A 82 -2.23 1.60 -1.16
C SER A 82 -2.54 0.17 -1.58
N VAL A 83 -2.04 -0.21 -2.74
CA VAL A 83 -2.09 -1.58 -3.26
C VAL A 83 -0.68 -2.01 -3.61
N ALA A 84 -0.24 -3.14 -3.08
CA ALA A 84 1.04 -3.74 -3.39
C ALA A 84 0.86 -4.84 -4.43
N TYR A 85 1.54 -4.70 -5.57
CA TYR A 85 1.58 -5.67 -6.66
C TYR A 85 2.91 -6.42 -6.66
N PRO A 86 2.95 -7.73 -6.99
CA PRO A 86 4.18 -8.49 -7.05
C PRO A 86 5.13 -8.03 -8.17
N SER A 87 4.60 -7.35 -9.20
CA SER A 87 5.37 -6.79 -10.31
C SER A 87 4.55 -5.79 -11.10
N TYR A 88 5.18 -5.01 -11.98
CA TYR A 88 4.47 -4.17 -12.96
C TYR A 88 3.54 -4.97 -13.87
N ALA A 89 3.92 -6.17 -14.26
CA ALA A 89 3.06 -7.04 -15.08
C ALA A 89 1.76 -7.45 -14.39
N ALA A 90 1.75 -7.48 -13.05
CA ALA A 90 0.53 -7.78 -12.30
C ALA A 90 -0.50 -6.63 -12.34
N MET A 91 -0.08 -5.42 -12.75
CA MET A 91 -0.97 -4.27 -12.97
C MET A 91 -1.66 -4.31 -14.35
N ASP A 92 -1.24 -5.20 -15.25
CA ASP A 92 -1.88 -5.37 -16.54
C ASP A 92 -3.36 -5.77 -16.37
N PRO A 93 -4.23 -5.39 -17.32
CA PRO A 93 -5.64 -5.76 -17.28
C PRO A 93 -5.83 -7.26 -17.07
N ALA A 94 -6.77 -7.61 -16.20
CA ALA A 94 -7.12 -9.01 -15.96
C ALA A 94 -7.72 -9.65 -17.22
N SER A 95 -7.47 -10.95 -17.42
CA SER A 95 -8.10 -11.72 -18.48
C SER A 95 -9.64 -11.75 -18.31
N GLU A 96 -10.36 -12.08 -19.37
CA GLU A 96 -11.82 -12.19 -19.31
C GLU A 96 -12.29 -13.22 -18.26
N GLU A 97 -11.55 -14.32 -18.11
CA GLU A 97 -11.82 -15.36 -17.11
C GLU A 97 -11.62 -14.83 -15.69
N GLU A 98 -10.53 -14.12 -15.43
CA GLU A 98 -10.27 -13.49 -14.12
C GLU A 98 -11.30 -12.42 -13.79
N GLN A 99 -11.71 -11.61 -14.78
CA GLN A 99 -12.77 -10.62 -14.60
C GLN A 99 -14.11 -11.29 -14.25
N ALA A 100 -14.46 -12.39 -14.91
CA ALA A 100 -15.68 -13.14 -14.61
C ALA A 100 -15.66 -13.72 -13.19
N MET A 101 -14.55 -14.31 -12.77
CA MET A 101 -14.36 -14.82 -11.41
C MET A 101 -14.45 -13.70 -10.36
N PHE A 102 -13.83 -12.56 -10.62
CA PHE A 102 -13.90 -11.40 -9.75
C PHE A 102 -15.35 -10.94 -9.59
N GLN A 103 -16.07 -10.74 -10.70
CA GLN A 103 -17.45 -10.29 -10.69
C GLN A 103 -18.38 -11.27 -9.95
N GLU A 104 -18.20 -12.57 -10.13
CA GLU A 104 -18.97 -13.57 -9.37
C GLU A 104 -18.78 -13.45 -7.87
N LYS A 105 -17.51 -13.30 -7.41
CA LYS A 105 -17.19 -13.12 -6.00
C LYS A 105 -17.72 -11.80 -5.45
N PHE A 106 -17.57 -10.71 -6.22
CA PHE A 106 -17.96 -9.38 -5.78
C PHE A 106 -19.48 -9.22 -5.65
N ARG A 107 -20.26 -9.79 -6.56
CA ARG A 107 -21.75 -9.79 -6.49
C ARG A 107 -22.30 -10.52 -5.26
N LYS A 108 -21.53 -11.40 -4.64
CA LYS A 108 -21.90 -12.04 -3.37
C LYS A 108 -21.78 -11.11 -2.17
N ILE A 109 -21.00 -10.03 -2.31
CA ILE A 109 -20.74 -9.05 -1.24
C ILE A 109 -21.67 -7.86 -1.39
N ILE A 110 -21.82 -7.33 -2.62
CA ILE A 110 -22.61 -6.15 -2.91
C ILE A 110 -23.33 -6.30 -4.24
N SER A 111 -24.59 -5.88 -4.30
CA SER A 111 -25.33 -5.87 -5.56
C SER A 111 -24.76 -4.83 -6.52
N GLU A 112 -24.88 -5.05 -7.82
CA GLU A 112 -24.44 -4.12 -8.86
C GLU A 112 -25.12 -2.73 -8.72
N GLN A 113 -26.39 -2.73 -8.33
CA GLN A 113 -27.16 -1.51 -8.12
C GLN A 113 -26.62 -0.71 -6.92
N ASP A 114 -26.30 -1.36 -5.80
CA ASP A 114 -25.73 -0.72 -4.62
C ASP A 114 -24.31 -0.20 -4.89
N GLN A 115 -23.52 -0.93 -5.67
CA GLN A 115 -22.20 -0.50 -6.10
C GLN A 115 -22.27 0.80 -6.91
N THR A 116 -23.16 0.88 -7.88
CA THR A 116 -23.34 2.06 -8.71
C THR A 116 -23.79 3.27 -7.88
N ALA A 117 -24.76 3.08 -6.99
CA ALA A 117 -25.25 4.15 -6.12
C ALA A 117 -24.16 4.69 -5.19
N ARG A 118 -23.29 3.83 -4.64
CA ARG A 118 -22.18 4.24 -3.79
C ARG A 118 -21.09 4.96 -4.57
N ALA A 119 -20.75 4.48 -5.76
CA ALA A 119 -19.76 5.12 -6.62
C ALA A 119 -20.18 6.54 -6.99
N GLN A 120 -21.44 6.76 -7.34
CA GLN A 120 -21.99 8.09 -7.62
C GLN A 120 -21.98 9.00 -6.39
N GLY A 121 -22.31 8.48 -5.21
CA GLY A 121 -22.27 9.24 -3.96
C GLY A 121 -20.89 9.72 -3.57
N TYR A 122 -19.83 9.02 -4.00
CA TYR A 122 -18.45 9.43 -3.67
C TYR A 122 -18.01 10.69 -4.42
N GLU A 123 -18.47 10.94 -5.61
CA GLU A 123 -18.11 12.15 -6.39
C GLU A 123 -18.47 13.43 -5.64
N ASP A 124 -19.55 13.40 -4.86
CA ASP A 124 -20.02 14.55 -4.09
C ASP A 124 -19.22 14.80 -2.80
N ILE A 125 -18.57 13.78 -2.24
CA ILE A 125 -17.97 13.83 -0.90
C ILE A 125 -16.44 13.73 -0.88
N ARG A 126 -15.83 13.40 -2.01
CA ARG A 126 -14.37 13.21 -2.12
C ARG A 126 -13.77 13.91 -3.35
N GLU A 127 -12.47 14.12 -3.29
CA GLU A 127 -11.62 14.54 -4.40
C GLU A 127 -10.39 13.62 -4.44
N ILE A 128 -10.10 13.01 -5.60
CA ILE A 128 -8.86 12.27 -5.81
C ILE A 128 -7.78 13.31 -6.09
N ILE A 129 -6.84 13.44 -5.17
CA ILE A 129 -5.73 14.41 -5.26
C ILE A 129 -4.64 13.88 -6.18
N ARG A 130 -4.29 12.57 -6.02
CA ARG A 130 -3.15 11.97 -6.72
C ARG A 130 -3.25 10.45 -6.74
N VAL A 131 -2.72 9.85 -7.82
CA VAL A 131 -2.42 8.41 -7.95
C VAL A 131 -0.96 8.30 -8.39
N GLU A 132 -0.17 7.52 -7.67
CA GLU A 132 1.27 7.28 -7.93
C GLU A 132 1.63 5.82 -7.95
#